data_33fec5c9845f0d07cc57c8127b807878
#
_entry.id   33fec5c9845f0d07cc57c8127b807878
#
_cell.length_a   1.000
_cell.length_b   1.000
_cell.length_c   1.000
_cell.angle_alpha   90.00
_cell.angle_beta   90.00
_cell.angle_gamma   90.00
#
_symmetry.space_group_name_H-M   'P 1'
#
loop_
_entity.id
_entity.type
_entity.pdbx_description
1 polymer ?
#
loop_
_entity_poly.entity_id
_entity_poly.type
_entity_poly.pdbx_seq_one_letter_code
_entity_poly.pdbx_strand_id
1 'polypeptide(L)'
;MNATPPRHLWRYDPGSGLARCSADPGVHDGEAAGGTVVVLSRTEEGRAAAVTWRDGTRAAIASLEAEPLLTPRITWLVLGPRELRAALLLPSWYRPGTRLPVLLSPYGGAAMQRVVRARGAAFYQDQWLAEHGFAVLVTDGRGTPGRGPEWSKTVFGDTLSAPLEDQVDALDALCASFPDLDRGRVGIRGWSYGGALAAIAVLRRPDVFHAAVSGAAPHDQRLYDTHWRERFLGLPQQNPEGYDRCSTITEAGRLTRPLLLLHGMADDNVVVAHTLRMSAALLAAGRPHQFLPLSGATHMPINVIGQLLRHELAFLTESLGVTRPEAG
;
A
#
# COMPACT_ATOMS: atom_id res chain seq x y z
N MET A 1 21.24 -2.31 -10.28
CA MET A 1 20.66 -0.95 -10.02
C MET A 1 19.87 -0.98 -8.74
N ASN A 2 19.99 0.04 -7.87
CA ASN A 2 19.23 0.04 -6.61
C ASN A 2 17.73 0.26 -6.91
N ALA A 3 16.91 -0.76 -6.67
CA ALA A 3 15.47 -0.73 -6.91
C ALA A 3 14.75 0.44 -6.21
N THR A 4 15.29 0.90 -5.08
CA THR A 4 14.71 2.01 -4.32
C THR A 4 15.84 2.85 -3.71
N PRO A 5 15.97 4.14 -4.06
CA PRO A 5 16.98 5.01 -3.48
C PRO A 5 16.68 5.28 -2.00
N PRO A 6 17.72 5.36 -1.15
CA PRO A 6 17.56 5.77 0.23
C PRO A 6 17.11 7.23 0.33
N ARG A 7 16.42 7.57 1.41
CA ARG A 7 16.07 8.94 1.77
C ARG A 7 16.95 9.37 2.92
N HIS A 8 17.93 10.24 2.61
CA HIS A 8 18.88 10.74 3.59
C HIS A 8 18.43 12.08 4.19
N LEU A 9 18.77 12.28 5.48
CA LEU A 9 18.65 13.58 6.13
C LEU A 9 19.89 14.42 5.77
N TRP A 10 19.66 15.67 5.39
CA TRP A 10 20.69 16.64 5.06
C TRP A 10 20.51 17.90 5.89
N ARG A 11 21.62 18.45 6.37
CA ARG A 11 21.68 19.78 6.99
C ARG A 11 22.19 20.77 5.95
N TYR A 12 21.54 21.90 5.87
CA TYR A 12 22.02 23.04 5.11
C TYR A 12 22.56 24.10 6.07
N ASP A 13 23.75 24.61 5.78
CA ASP A 13 24.38 25.74 6.47
C ASP A 13 24.79 26.77 5.41
N PRO A 14 24.44 28.07 5.56
CA PRO A 14 24.75 29.11 4.56
C PRO A 14 26.24 29.27 4.28
N GLY A 15 27.13 28.98 5.24
CA GLY A 15 28.58 29.14 5.10
C GLY A 15 29.27 27.90 4.57
N SER A 16 28.78 26.68 4.88
CA SER A 16 29.41 25.40 4.54
C SER A 16 28.60 24.54 3.56
N GLY A 17 27.37 24.94 3.20
CA GLY A 17 26.52 24.23 2.25
C GLY A 17 25.80 23.01 2.83
N LEU A 18 25.57 21.98 2.01
CA LEU A 18 24.84 20.75 2.37
C LEU A 18 25.78 19.71 2.98
N ALA A 19 25.40 19.18 4.15
CA ALA A 19 26.05 18.05 4.81
C ALA A 19 25.05 16.94 5.10
N ARG A 20 25.39 15.70 4.72
CA ARG A 20 24.56 14.52 4.99
C ARG A 20 24.67 14.12 6.47
N CYS A 21 23.53 13.97 7.14
CA CYS A 21 23.44 13.62 8.55
C CYS A 21 23.19 12.12 8.79
N SER A 22 22.75 11.38 7.77
CA SER A 22 22.49 9.93 7.85
C SER A 22 23.43 9.14 6.98
N ALA A 23 23.90 7.97 7.43
CA ALA A 23 24.93 7.16 6.75
C ALA A 23 24.33 6.00 5.95
N ASP A 24 23.52 5.17 6.60
CA ASP A 24 23.06 3.88 6.07
C ASP A 24 21.95 4.01 5.02
N PRO A 25 21.80 3.05 4.11
CA PRO A 25 20.64 2.99 3.24
C PRO A 25 19.38 2.82 4.08
N GLY A 26 18.37 3.67 3.82
CA GLY A 26 17.11 3.63 4.58
C GLY A 26 16.26 4.88 4.37
N VAL A 27 15.35 5.10 5.29
CA VAL A 27 14.53 6.31 5.39
C VAL A 27 14.89 7.01 6.70
N HIS A 28 15.35 8.23 6.58
CA HIS A 28 15.83 9.02 7.71
C HIS A 28 15.01 10.30 7.84
N ASP A 29 14.57 10.56 9.05
CA ASP A 29 13.93 11.80 9.47
C ASP A 29 14.73 12.41 10.63
N GLY A 30 14.53 13.68 10.93
CA GLY A 30 15.22 14.28 12.06
C GLY A 30 14.81 15.73 12.32
N GLU A 31 15.11 16.14 13.54
CA GLU A 31 14.87 17.48 14.04
C GLU A 31 16.18 18.09 14.51
N ALA A 32 16.32 19.40 14.35
CA ALA A 32 17.51 20.13 14.78
C ALA A 32 17.13 21.39 15.57
N ALA A 33 17.75 21.58 16.72
CA ALA A 33 17.61 22.77 17.54
C ALA A 33 18.86 23.02 18.40
N GLY A 34 19.25 24.27 18.58
CA GLY A 34 20.32 24.68 19.51
C GLY A 34 21.69 24.02 19.27
N GLY A 35 21.96 23.56 18.05
CA GLY A 35 23.19 22.84 17.70
C GLY A 35 23.14 21.34 17.98
N THR A 36 21.98 20.81 18.36
CA THR A 36 21.72 19.38 18.51
C THR A 36 20.87 18.89 17.33
N VAL A 37 21.19 17.71 16.81
CA VAL A 37 20.42 17.03 15.76
C VAL A 37 20.01 15.66 16.27
N VAL A 38 18.72 15.37 16.22
CA VAL A 38 18.18 14.02 16.47
C VAL A 38 17.86 13.39 15.12
N VAL A 39 18.38 12.21 14.86
CA VAL A 39 18.14 11.46 13.63
C VAL A 39 17.36 10.18 13.96
N LEU A 40 16.24 9.99 13.30
CA LEU A 40 15.48 8.74 13.31
C LEU A 40 15.78 7.99 12.01
N SER A 41 16.29 6.79 12.14
CA SER A 41 16.67 5.92 11.03
C SER A 41 15.78 4.69 10.98
N ARG A 42 15.20 4.41 9.82
CA ARG A 42 14.49 3.17 9.51
C ARG A 42 15.25 2.49 8.38
N THR A 43 15.82 1.34 8.66
CA THR A 43 16.60 0.55 7.70
C THR A 43 16.02 -0.84 7.54
N GLU A 44 16.63 -1.68 6.72
CA GLU A 44 16.24 -3.09 6.59
C GLU A 44 16.53 -3.90 7.86
N GLU A 45 17.47 -3.46 8.69
CA GLU A 45 17.81 -4.08 9.98
C GLU A 45 16.84 -3.68 11.09
N GLY A 46 16.19 -2.51 10.98
CA GLY A 46 15.24 -2.06 11.99
C GLY A 46 15.16 -0.54 12.13
N ARG A 47 14.78 -0.10 13.32
CA ARG A 47 14.69 1.31 13.69
C ARG A 47 15.81 1.68 14.65
N ALA A 48 16.39 2.85 14.47
CA ALA A 48 17.37 3.42 15.37
C ALA A 48 17.15 4.93 15.51
N ALA A 49 17.46 5.45 16.69
CA ALA A 49 17.49 6.87 16.94
C ALA A 49 18.85 7.27 17.52
N ALA A 50 19.37 8.40 17.10
CA ALA A 50 20.61 8.93 17.63
C ALA A 50 20.53 10.45 17.77
N VAL A 51 21.20 10.97 18.80
CA VAL A 51 21.43 12.40 18.99
C VAL A 51 22.87 12.73 18.65
N THR A 52 23.08 13.85 17.95
CA THR A 52 24.40 14.42 17.68
C THR A 52 24.40 15.86 18.18
N TRP A 53 25.38 16.21 19.00
CA TRP A 53 25.56 17.55 19.53
C TRP A 53 26.49 18.40 18.65
N ARG A 54 26.55 19.70 18.95
CA ARG A 54 27.34 20.69 18.18
C ARG A 54 28.83 20.35 18.12
N ASP A 55 29.36 19.75 19.17
CA ASP A 55 30.79 19.31 19.27
C ASP A 55 31.06 18.01 18.47
N GLY A 56 30.07 17.45 17.82
CA GLY A 56 30.18 16.20 17.07
C GLY A 56 29.97 14.94 17.90
N THR A 57 29.82 15.07 19.22
CA THR A 57 29.49 13.92 20.08
C THR A 57 28.17 13.29 19.64
N ARG A 58 28.13 11.96 19.62
CA ARG A 58 26.95 11.19 19.20
C ARG A 58 26.60 10.13 20.23
N ALA A 59 25.33 9.98 20.53
CA ALA A 59 24.83 8.89 21.36
C ALA A 59 23.58 8.25 20.73
N ALA A 60 23.41 6.96 20.94
CA ALA A 60 22.19 6.26 20.58
C ALA A 60 21.09 6.56 21.60
N ILE A 61 19.87 6.70 21.13
CA ILE A 61 18.68 6.75 21.97
C ILE A 61 18.11 5.32 22.02
N ALA A 62 18.03 4.73 23.21
CA ALA A 62 17.50 3.38 23.38
C ALA A 62 16.03 3.30 22.97
N SER A 63 15.67 2.27 22.21
CA SER A 63 14.27 1.97 21.89
C SER A 63 13.65 1.15 23.00
N LEU A 64 12.39 1.47 23.34
CA LEU A 64 11.53 0.64 24.20
C LEU A 64 10.52 -0.17 23.39
N GLU A 65 10.63 -0.13 22.05
CA GLU A 65 9.76 -0.88 21.14
C GLU A 65 10.06 -2.38 21.25
N ALA A 66 9.01 -3.19 21.32
CA ALA A 66 9.17 -4.64 21.28
C ALA A 66 9.63 -5.10 19.90
N GLU A 67 10.58 -6.02 19.86
CA GLU A 67 11.03 -6.60 18.58
C GLU A 67 9.93 -7.51 18.01
N PRO A 68 9.54 -7.31 16.74
CA PRO A 68 8.59 -8.19 16.08
C PRO A 68 9.13 -9.62 15.95
N LEU A 69 8.28 -10.61 16.19
CA LEU A 69 8.64 -12.04 16.07
C LEU A 69 8.88 -12.49 14.62
N LEU A 70 8.34 -11.74 13.66
CA LEU A 70 8.42 -12.03 12.23
C LEU A 70 9.42 -11.08 11.56
N THR A 71 10.32 -11.61 10.74
CA THR A 71 11.25 -10.80 9.95
C THR A 71 10.81 -10.80 8.48
N PRO A 72 10.48 -9.65 7.89
CA PRO A 72 10.16 -9.55 6.47
C PRO A 72 11.35 -9.98 5.59
N ARG A 73 11.10 -10.89 4.63
CA ARG A 73 12.07 -11.37 3.64
C ARG A 73 11.75 -10.75 2.31
N ILE A 74 12.29 -9.57 2.05
CA ILE A 74 11.92 -8.75 0.90
C ILE A 74 12.89 -8.96 -0.24
N THR A 75 12.36 -9.36 -1.41
CA THR A 75 13.09 -9.29 -2.67
C THR A 75 12.73 -8.00 -3.37
N TRP A 76 13.70 -7.10 -3.49
CA TRP A 76 13.53 -5.82 -4.18
C TRP A 76 13.64 -6.01 -5.68
N LEU A 77 12.68 -5.49 -6.43
CA LEU A 77 12.56 -5.68 -7.86
C LEU A 77 12.34 -4.35 -8.59
N VAL A 78 12.71 -4.35 -9.87
CA VAL A 78 12.32 -3.35 -10.87
C VAL A 78 11.63 -4.12 -11.99
N LEU A 79 10.36 -3.81 -12.25
CA LEU A 79 9.50 -4.59 -13.10
C LEU A 79 9.03 -3.81 -14.33
N GLY A 80 9.05 -4.49 -15.48
CA GLY A 80 8.52 -4.01 -16.73
C GLY A 80 9.26 -2.80 -17.33
N PRO A 81 8.79 -2.31 -18.48
CA PRO A 81 9.46 -1.23 -19.23
C PRO A 81 9.37 0.14 -18.54
N ARG A 82 8.39 0.32 -17.62
CA ARG A 82 8.29 1.55 -16.80
C ARG A 82 9.19 1.53 -15.58
N GLU A 83 10.00 0.48 -15.40
CA GLU A 83 10.89 0.31 -14.24
C GLU A 83 10.12 0.48 -12.92
N LEU A 84 8.98 -0.22 -12.79
CA LEU A 84 8.14 -0.16 -11.59
C LEU A 84 8.90 -0.73 -10.40
N ARG A 85 9.03 0.07 -9.34
CA ARG A 85 9.68 -0.38 -8.11
C ARG A 85 8.74 -1.30 -7.36
N ALA A 86 9.23 -2.47 -6.99
CA ALA A 86 8.43 -3.48 -6.35
C ALA A 86 9.18 -4.21 -5.22
N ALA A 87 8.40 -4.80 -4.33
CA ALA A 87 8.85 -5.69 -3.28
C ALA A 87 8.04 -6.98 -3.37
N LEU A 88 8.72 -8.13 -3.44
CA LEU A 88 8.12 -9.45 -3.39
C LEU A 88 8.46 -10.09 -2.05
N LEU A 89 7.43 -10.60 -1.36
CA LEU A 89 7.55 -11.37 -0.13
C LEU A 89 6.99 -12.77 -0.37
N LEU A 90 7.81 -13.78 -0.11
CA LEU A 90 7.43 -15.18 -0.21
C LEU A 90 7.36 -15.80 1.19
N PRO A 91 6.58 -16.88 1.38
CA PRO A 91 6.57 -17.64 2.64
C PRO A 91 7.97 -18.11 3.01
N SER A 92 8.30 -18.19 4.30
CA SER A 92 9.58 -18.73 4.76
C SER A 92 9.78 -20.21 4.39
N TRP A 93 8.70 -20.94 4.23
CA TRP A 93 8.66 -22.33 3.84
C TRP A 93 8.62 -22.56 2.31
N TYR A 94 8.54 -21.48 1.50
CA TYR A 94 8.52 -21.62 0.04
C TYR A 94 9.72 -22.41 -0.48
N ARG A 95 9.45 -23.28 -1.45
CA ARG A 95 10.45 -24.02 -2.22
C ARG A 95 10.14 -23.86 -3.70
N PRO A 96 11.17 -23.75 -4.57
CA PRO A 96 10.97 -23.76 -6.03
C PRO A 96 10.07 -24.90 -6.47
N GLY A 97 9.12 -24.63 -7.35
CA GLY A 97 8.07 -25.54 -7.78
C GLY A 97 6.76 -25.47 -6.97
N THR A 98 6.73 -24.74 -5.84
CA THR A 98 5.50 -24.52 -5.09
C THR A 98 4.67 -23.42 -5.74
N ARG A 99 3.50 -23.77 -6.29
CA ARG A 99 2.60 -22.76 -6.88
C ARG A 99 1.89 -21.93 -5.83
N LEU A 100 2.10 -20.63 -5.88
CA LEU A 100 1.53 -19.66 -4.92
C LEU A 100 0.55 -18.72 -5.63
N PRO A 101 -0.66 -18.52 -5.08
CA PRO A 101 -1.52 -17.41 -5.47
C PRO A 101 -0.82 -16.07 -5.18
N VAL A 102 -1.08 -15.06 -6.00
CA VAL A 102 -0.46 -13.73 -5.84
C VAL A 102 -1.43 -12.80 -5.13
N LEU A 103 -0.95 -12.11 -4.11
CA LEU A 103 -1.69 -11.06 -3.41
C LEU A 103 -1.00 -9.72 -3.62
N LEU A 104 -1.64 -8.80 -4.34
CA LEU A 104 -1.15 -7.43 -4.46
C LEU A 104 -1.54 -6.62 -3.22
N SER A 105 -0.58 -5.86 -2.67
CA SER A 105 -0.78 -5.02 -1.47
C SER A 105 -0.28 -3.59 -1.69
N PRO A 106 -0.76 -2.87 -2.74
CA PRO A 106 -0.33 -1.51 -3.02
C PRO A 106 -0.98 -0.49 -2.08
N TYR A 107 -0.35 0.69 -1.96
CA TYR A 107 -1.10 1.93 -1.73
C TYR A 107 -1.51 2.52 -3.07
N GLY A 108 -0.59 2.54 -4.01
CA GLY A 108 -0.84 2.67 -5.45
C GLY A 108 -1.08 4.07 -5.96
N GLY A 109 -0.70 5.12 -5.23
CA GLY A 109 -0.91 6.45 -5.77
C GLY A 109 -0.33 7.59 -4.94
N ALA A 110 -0.85 8.77 -5.19
CA ALA A 110 -0.39 10.01 -4.60
C ALA A 110 -0.32 9.94 -3.08
N ALA A 111 0.66 10.61 -2.51
CA ALA A 111 0.96 10.80 -1.10
C ALA A 111 1.80 9.70 -0.42
N MET A 112 1.78 8.45 -0.83
CA MET A 112 2.51 7.40 -0.10
C MET A 112 3.34 6.51 -1.02
N GLN A 113 4.62 6.35 -0.68
CA GLN A 113 5.50 5.34 -1.23
C GLN A 113 5.55 4.13 -0.29
N ARG A 114 5.24 2.95 -0.81
CA ARG A 114 5.27 1.68 -0.08
C ARG A 114 6.62 0.96 -0.24
N VAL A 115 7.20 1.01 -1.42
CA VAL A 115 8.46 0.33 -1.74
C VAL A 115 9.64 1.19 -1.28
N VAL A 116 9.95 1.06 0.01
CA VAL A 116 11.06 1.77 0.68
C VAL A 116 11.95 0.78 1.41
N ARG A 117 13.27 0.97 1.34
CA ARG A 117 14.26 0.11 2.02
C ARG A 117 14.29 0.38 3.52
N ALA A 118 13.18 0.03 4.17
CA ALA A 118 13.03 0.19 5.61
C ALA A 118 12.05 -0.85 6.14
N ARG A 119 12.32 -1.45 7.28
CA ARG A 119 11.34 -2.22 8.01
C ARG A 119 10.23 -1.29 8.47
N GLY A 120 8.99 -1.63 8.17
CA GLY A 120 7.81 -0.90 8.56
C GLY A 120 6.63 -1.83 8.83
N ALA A 121 5.66 -1.38 9.61
CA ALA A 121 4.49 -2.16 10.03
C ALA A 121 3.79 -2.85 8.84
N ALA A 122 3.77 -2.21 7.68
CA ALA A 122 3.14 -2.76 6.50
C ALA A 122 3.86 -4.00 5.95
N PHE A 123 5.20 -4.03 5.94
CA PHE A 123 5.94 -5.21 5.49
C PHE A 123 5.84 -6.40 6.47
N TYR A 124 5.64 -6.14 7.76
CA TYR A 124 5.32 -7.22 8.71
C TYR A 124 3.95 -7.85 8.42
N GLN A 125 2.95 -7.03 8.08
CA GLN A 125 1.62 -7.53 7.66
C GLN A 125 1.72 -8.30 6.34
N ASP A 126 2.46 -7.79 5.36
CA ASP A 126 2.67 -8.43 4.07
C ASP A 126 3.41 -9.78 4.23
N GLN A 127 4.45 -9.84 5.09
CA GLN A 127 5.12 -11.11 5.38
C GLN A 127 4.21 -12.08 6.13
N TRP A 128 3.39 -11.59 7.06
CA TRP A 128 2.42 -12.44 7.74
C TRP A 128 1.43 -13.07 6.76
N LEU A 129 0.94 -12.32 5.79
CA LEU A 129 0.10 -12.85 4.71
C LEU A 129 0.86 -13.85 3.83
N ALA A 130 2.13 -13.57 3.54
CA ALA A 130 2.97 -14.51 2.81
C ALA A 130 3.12 -15.85 3.55
N GLU A 131 3.37 -15.84 4.87
CA GLU A 131 3.44 -17.08 5.67
C GLU A 131 2.15 -17.92 5.63
N HIS A 132 1.02 -17.30 5.26
CA HIS A 132 -0.26 -17.97 5.08
C HIS A 132 -0.53 -18.45 3.65
N GLY A 133 0.49 -18.47 2.78
CA GLY A 133 0.43 -19.16 1.49
C GLY A 133 0.27 -18.25 0.28
N PHE A 134 0.57 -16.97 0.42
CA PHE A 134 0.56 -16.03 -0.71
C PHE A 134 1.98 -15.63 -1.14
N ALA A 135 2.16 -15.35 -2.42
CA ALA A 135 3.23 -14.49 -2.86
C ALA A 135 2.72 -13.05 -2.81
N VAL A 136 3.26 -12.22 -1.91
CA VAL A 136 2.77 -10.84 -1.74
C VAL A 136 3.61 -9.89 -2.58
N LEU A 137 2.95 -9.17 -3.49
CA LEU A 137 3.54 -8.15 -4.35
C LEU A 137 3.13 -6.76 -3.89
N VAL A 138 4.10 -5.92 -3.60
CA VAL A 138 3.91 -4.48 -3.35
C VAL A 138 4.56 -3.71 -4.48
N THR A 139 3.81 -2.84 -5.17
CA THR A 139 4.32 -2.05 -6.30
C THR A 139 3.99 -0.59 -6.14
N ASP A 140 4.99 0.27 -6.32
CA ASP A 140 4.84 1.71 -6.45
C ASP A 140 4.77 2.07 -7.93
N GLY A 141 3.57 2.42 -8.39
CA GLY A 141 3.28 2.85 -9.75
C GLY A 141 3.28 4.37 -9.93
N ARG A 142 2.77 4.81 -11.07
CA ARG A 142 2.59 6.23 -11.40
C ARG A 142 1.76 6.94 -10.34
N GLY A 143 2.11 8.18 -10.07
CA GLY A 143 1.51 8.98 -8.99
C GLY A 143 2.20 8.86 -7.64
N THR A 144 2.98 7.80 -7.38
CA THR A 144 3.72 7.67 -6.13
C THR A 144 4.88 8.66 -6.03
N PRO A 145 5.19 9.23 -4.85
CA PRO A 145 6.31 10.15 -4.70
C PRO A 145 7.67 9.46 -4.84
N GLY A 146 8.73 10.25 -5.02
CA GLY A 146 10.11 9.77 -5.01
C GLY A 146 10.69 9.40 -6.38
N ARG A 147 9.98 9.74 -7.49
CA ARG A 147 10.49 9.62 -8.87
C ARG A 147 10.41 10.92 -9.68
N GLY A 148 10.26 12.05 -8.99
CA GLY A 148 10.16 13.36 -9.61
C GLY A 148 8.73 13.82 -9.90
N PRO A 149 8.57 15.10 -10.24
CA PRO A 149 7.26 15.72 -10.37
C PRO A 149 6.43 15.19 -11.55
N GLU A 150 7.06 14.84 -12.66
CA GLU A 150 6.37 14.26 -13.83
C GLU A 150 5.68 12.95 -13.46
N TRP A 151 6.41 12.06 -12.80
CA TRP A 151 5.87 10.79 -12.31
C TRP A 151 4.70 10.99 -11.33
N SER A 152 4.86 11.92 -10.38
CA SER A 152 3.83 12.21 -9.38
C SER A 152 2.57 12.83 -9.99
N LYS A 153 2.71 13.60 -11.08
CA LYS A 153 1.61 14.29 -11.76
C LYS A 153 0.85 13.45 -12.78
N THR A 154 1.31 12.23 -13.09
CA THR A 154 0.61 11.34 -14.05
C THR A 154 -0.82 10.98 -13.64
N VAL A 155 -1.17 11.15 -12.36
CA VAL A 155 -2.51 10.92 -11.82
C VAL A 155 -3.40 12.17 -11.81
N PHE A 156 -2.97 13.26 -12.46
CA PHE A 156 -3.78 14.47 -12.60
C PHE A 156 -4.98 14.20 -13.53
N GLY A 157 -6.19 14.52 -13.09
CA GLY A 157 -7.43 14.29 -13.82
C GLY A 157 -7.97 12.85 -13.78
N ASP A 158 -7.11 11.87 -13.46
CA ASP A 158 -7.52 10.47 -13.26
C ASP A 158 -6.57 9.78 -12.27
N THR A 159 -7.05 9.58 -11.06
CA THR A 159 -6.24 9.06 -9.96
C THR A 159 -6.24 7.53 -9.87
N LEU A 160 -6.95 6.80 -10.71
CA LEU A 160 -7.08 5.34 -10.59
C LEU A 160 -6.60 4.56 -11.81
N SER A 161 -6.79 5.09 -13.04
CA SER A 161 -6.52 4.28 -14.25
C SER A 161 -5.04 3.96 -14.42
N ALA A 162 -4.15 4.96 -14.34
CA ALA A 162 -2.71 4.74 -14.47
C ALA A 162 -2.13 3.87 -13.34
N PRO A 163 -2.48 4.08 -12.05
CA PRO A 163 -2.09 3.17 -10.97
C PRO A 163 -2.56 1.73 -11.16
N LEU A 164 -3.80 1.51 -11.63
CA LEU A 164 -4.31 0.17 -11.90
C LEU A 164 -3.54 -0.53 -13.02
N GLU A 165 -3.28 0.17 -14.12
CA GLU A 165 -2.47 -0.34 -15.23
C GLU A 165 -1.08 -0.77 -14.75
N ASP A 166 -0.43 0.04 -13.91
CA ASP A 166 0.89 -0.28 -13.35
C ASP A 166 0.87 -1.52 -12.43
N GLN A 167 -0.23 -1.77 -11.70
CA GLN A 167 -0.36 -3.00 -10.92
C GLN A 167 -0.45 -4.23 -11.83
N VAL A 168 -1.18 -4.13 -12.93
CA VAL A 168 -1.29 -5.22 -13.92
C VAL A 168 0.05 -5.49 -14.59
N ASP A 169 0.72 -4.44 -15.07
CA ASP A 169 2.02 -4.57 -15.75
C ASP A 169 3.10 -5.14 -14.81
N ALA A 170 3.11 -4.72 -13.55
CA ALA A 170 4.03 -5.27 -12.56
C ALA A 170 3.76 -6.75 -12.29
N LEU A 171 2.50 -7.14 -12.18
CA LEU A 171 2.10 -8.54 -12.00
C LEU A 171 2.52 -9.39 -13.18
N ASP A 172 2.27 -8.93 -14.40
CA ASP A 172 2.61 -9.68 -15.62
C ASP A 172 4.14 -9.83 -15.77
N ALA A 173 4.90 -8.77 -15.54
CA ALA A 173 6.36 -8.84 -15.53
C ALA A 173 6.93 -9.75 -14.43
N LEU A 174 6.30 -9.74 -13.24
CA LEU A 174 6.68 -10.62 -12.15
C LEU A 174 6.42 -12.10 -12.50
N CYS A 175 5.21 -12.42 -12.97
CA CYS A 175 4.86 -13.80 -13.33
C CYS A 175 5.71 -14.36 -14.48
N ALA A 176 6.14 -13.51 -15.41
CA ALA A 176 7.08 -13.89 -16.46
C ALA A 176 8.46 -14.30 -15.91
N SER A 177 8.87 -13.71 -14.77
CA SER A 177 10.17 -13.98 -14.14
C SER A 177 10.10 -15.05 -13.06
N PHE A 178 8.92 -15.32 -12.49
CA PHE A 178 8.67 -16.26 -11.40
C PHE A 178 7.56 -17.24 -11.80
N PRO A 179 7.87 -18.37 -12.46
CA PRO A 179 6.88 -19.29 -13.01
C PRO A 179 6.02 -20.02 -11.96
N ASP A 180 6.45 -20.02 -10.71
CA ASP A 180 5.70 -20.61 -9.58
C ASP A 180 4.53 -19.73 -9.12
N LEU A 181 4.43 -18.50 -9.61
CA LEU A 181 3.34 -17.61 -9.27
C LEU A 181 2.10 -17.92 -10.10
N ASP A 182 0.98 -18.15 -9.41
CA ASP A 182 -0.27 -18.53 -10.06
C ASP A 182 -1.06 -17.32 -10.55
N ARG A 183 -0.88 -16.96 -11.82
CA ARG A 183 -1.60 -15.86 -12.49
C ARG A 183 -3.12 -16.09 -12.56
N GLY A 184 -3.58 -17.32 -12.38
CA GLY A 184 -5.00 -17.67 -12.32
C GLY A 184 -5.63 -17.49 -10.94
N ARG A 185 -4.85 -17.16 -9.90
CA ARG A 185 -5.31 -16.92 -8.52
C ARG A 185 -4.68 -15.65 -7.97
N VAL A 186 -5.24 -14.51 -8.34
CA VAL A 186 -4.72 -13.17 -7.99
C VAL A 186 -5.72 -12.42 -7.14
N GLY A 187 -5.32 -12.04 -5.95
CA GLY A 187 -6.05 -11.11 -5.08
C GLY A 187 -5.40 -9.74 -5.03
N ILE A 188 -6.18 -8.75 -4.61
CA ILE A 188 -5.67 -7.42 -4.30
C ILE A 188 -6.29 -6.92 -3.01
N ARG A 189 -5.48 -6.30 -2.15
CA ARG A 189 -5.93 -5.66 -0.92
C ARG A 189 -5.40 -4.25 -0.81
N GLY A 190 -6.14 -3.40 -0.12
CA GLY A 190 -5.65 -2.06 0.14
C GLY A 190 -6.50 -1.31 1.15
N TRP A 191 -5.92 -0.26 1.70
CA TRP A 191 -6.56 0.64 2.65
C TRP A 191 -6.58 2.06 2.12
N SER A 192 -7.65 2.81 2.39
CA SER A 192 -7.79 4.20 1.95
C SER A 192 -7.72 4.31 0.42
N TYR A 193 -6.77 5.04 -0.13
CA TYR A 193 -6.54 5.08 -1.58
C TYR A 193 -6.28 3.68 -2.17
N GLY A 194 -5.48 2.86 -1.48
CA GLY A 194 -5.25 1.46 -1.87
C GLY A 194 -6.52 0.62 -1.86
N GLY A 195 -7.48 0.95 -0.98
CA GLY A 195 -8.81 0.34 -0.96
C GLY A 195 -9.64 0.70 -2.20
N ALA A 196 -9.59 1.95 -2.65
CA ALA A 196 -10.22 2.36 -3.90
C ALA A 196 -9.57 1.66 -5.11
N LEU A 197 -8.24 1.53 -5.10
CA LEU A 197 -7.50 0.80 -6.14
C LEU A 197 -7.87 -0.69 -6.13
N ALA A 198 -8.04 -1.32 -4.97
CA ALA A 198 -8.47 -2.71 -4.86
C ALA A 198 -9.91 -2.91 -5.38
N ALA A 199 -10.83 -2.01 -5.03
CA ALA A 199 -12.20 -2.07 -5.54
C ALA A 199 -12.24 -1.91 -7.07
N ILE A 200 -11.57 -0.87 -7.63
CA ILE A 200 -11.59 -0.64 -9.07
C ILE A 200 -10.92 -1.77 -9.86
N ALA A 201 -9.96 -2.48 -9.25
CA ALA A 201 -9.28 -3.61 -9.86
C ALA A 201 -10.26 -4.74 -10.21
N VAL A 202 -11.10 -5.17 -9.29
CA VAL A 202 -12.10 -6.23 -9.58
C VAL A 202 -13.29 -5.73 -10.41
N LEU A 203 -13.52 -4.42 -10.47
CA LEU A 203 -14.56 -3.83 -11.31
C LEU A 203 -14.12 -3.71 -12.77
N ARG A 204 -12.87 -3.28 -13.02
CA ARG A 204 -12.36 -3.03 -14.37
C ARG A 204 -11.58 -4.19 -14.96
N ARG A 205 -10.90 -4.97 -14.12
CA ARG A 205 -10.03 -6.07 -14.54
C ARG A 205 -10.36 -7.39 -13.82
N PRO A 206 -11.63 -7.87 -13.93
CA PRO A 206 -12.03 -9.17 -13.37
C PRO A 206 -11.34 -10.37 -14.07
N ASP A 207 -10.74 -10.14 -15.23
CA ASP A 207 -9.86 -11.06 -15.95
C ASP A 207 -8.51 -11.28 -15.24
N VAL A 208 -8.08 -10.29 -14.48
CA VAL A 208 -6.79 -10.27 -13.77
C VAL A 208 -6.96 -10.55 -12.28
N PHE A 209 -7.91 -9.85 -11.64
CA PHE A 209 -8.11 -9.90 -10.20
C PHE A 209 -9.33 -10.75 -9.86
N HIS A 210 -9.12 -11.78 -9.05
CA HIS A 210 -10.12 -12.80 -8.72
C HIS A 210 -10.81 -12.56 -7.38
N ALA A 211 -10.23 -11.72 -6.51
CA ALA A 211 -10.83 -11.25 -5.26
C ALA A 211 -10.23 -9.91 -4.84
N ALA A 212 -11.00 -9.09 -4.12
CA ALA A 212 -10.49 -7.84 -3.56
C ALA A 212 -10.93 -7.60 -2.12
N VAL A 213 -10.04 -6.99 -1.34
CA VAL A 213 -10.31 -6.41 -0.02
C VAL A 213 -10.13 -4.91 -0.10
N SER A 214 -11.21 -4.17 0.10
CA SER A 214 -11.26 -2.71 -0.01
C SER A 214 -11.56 -2.10 1.36
N GLY A 215 -10.52 -1.61 2.04
CA GLY A 215 -10.62 -1.01 3.38
C GLY A 215 -10.68 0.51 3.33
N ALA A 216 -11.62 1.12 4.06
CA ALA A 216 -11.77 2.56 4.27
C ALA A 216 -11.60 3.41 2.99
N ALA A 217 -12.18 2.94 1.89
CA ALA A 217 -11.93 3.48 0.56
C ALA A 217 -12.80 4.71 0.24
N PRO A 218 -12.25 5.75 -0.41
CA PRO A 218 -13.03 6.87 -0.95
C PRO A 218 -13.76 6.43 -2.24
N HIS A 219 -14.90 5.74 -2.09
CA HIS A 219 -15.67 5.19 -3.20
C HIS A 219 -16.41 6.24 -4.04
N ASP A 220 -16.73 7.40 -3.46
CA ASP A 220 -17.36 8.54 -4.13
C ASP A 220 -16.47 9.77 -3.95
N GLN A 221 -15.83 10.24 -5.01
CA GLN A 221 -14.83 11.31 -4.91
C GLN A 221 -15.44 12.67 -4.52
N ARG A 222 -16.76 12.85 -4.67
CA ARG A 222 -17.45 14.07 -4.24
C ARG A 222 -17.74 14.13 -2.75
N LEU A 223 -17.52 13.04 -2.02
CA LEU A 223 -17.62 12.97 -0.56
C LEU A 223 -16.31 13.16 0.17
N TYR A 224 -15.18 13.15 -0.56
CA TYR A 224 -13.87 13.31 0.06
C TYR A 224 -13.51 14.79 0.22
N ASP A 225 -12.51 15.10 1.07
CA ASP A 225 -12.13 16.47 1.37
C ASP A 225 -11.70 17.23 0.10
N THR A 226 -12.05 18.52 0.07
CA THR A 226 -11.82 19.38 -1.09
C THR A 226 -10.34 19.66 -1.31
N HIS A 227 -9.57 19.88 -0.21
CA HIS A 227 -8.16 20.22 -0.29
C HIS A 227 -7.34 19.15 -1.04
N TRP A 228 -7.54 17.87 -0.66
CA TRP A 228 -6.79 16.80 -1.29
C TRP A 228 -7.34 16.46 -2.68
N ARG A 229 -8.66 16.37 -2.82
CA ARG A 229 -9.28 15.90 -4.07
C ARG A 229 -9.18 16.91 -5.18
N GLU A 230 -9.48 18.17 -4.92
CA GLU A 230 -9.41 19.23 -5.91
C GLU A 230 -7.99 19.48 -6.40
N ARG A 231 -6.98 19.18 -5.58
CA ARG A 231 -5.57 19.21 -5.98
C ARG A 231 -5.28 18.30 -7.18
N PHE A 232 -5.97 17.17 -7.31
CA PHE A 232 -5.74 16.18 -8.37
C PHE A 232 -6.81 16.23 -9.46
N LEU A 233 -8.04 16.53 -9.13
CA LEU A 233 -9.17 16.47 -10.06
C LEU A 233 -9.70 17.86 -10.47
N GLY A 234 -9.25 18.94 -9.84
CA GLY A 234 -9.85 20.26 -9.97
C GLY A 234 -11.23 20.32 -9.30
N LEU A 235 -11.98 21.37 -9.59
CA LEU A 235 -13.34 21.53 -9.06
C LEU A 235 -14.30 20.52 -9.70
N PRO A 236 -15.23 19.89 -8.95
CA PRO A 236 -16.16 18.92 -9.51
C PRO A 236 -17.09 19.50 -10.61
N GLN A 237 -17.37 20.81 -10.57
CA GLN A 237 -18.13 21.51 -11.60
C GLN A 237 -17.36 21.68 -12.91
N GLN A 238 -16.02 21.71 -12.85
CA GLN A 238 -15.12 21.87 -14.00
C GLN A 238 -14.68 20.55 -14.61
N ASN A 239 -14.65 19.46 -13.79
CA ASN A 239 -14.22 18.14 -14.21
C ASN A 239 -15.15 17.03 -13.69
N PRO A 240 -16.46 17.09 -13.99
CA PRO A 240 -17.43 16.09 -13.49
C PRO A 240 -17.06 14.67 -13.92
N GLU A 241 -16.61 14.50 -15.17
CA GLU A 241 -16.21 13.18 -15.72
C GLU A 241 -14.99 12.58 -14.99
N GLY A 242 -14.03 13.41 -14.57
CA GLY A 242 -12.88 12.96 -13.78
C GLY A 242 -13.29 12.43 -12.41
N TYR A 243 -14.24 13.13 -11.76
CA TYR A 243 -14.84 12.67 -10.50
C TYR A 243 -15.59 11.34 -10.67
N ASP A 244 -16.38 11.19 -11.74
CA ASP A 244 -17.10 9.95 -12.03
C ASP A 244 -16.13 8.81 -12.33
N ARG A 245 -15.12 9.05 -13.16
CA ARG A 245 -14.11 8.06 -13.53
C ARG A 245 -13.28 7.58 -12.34
N CYS A 246 -13.05 8.44 -11.34
CA CYS A 246 -12.31 8.10 -10.12
C CYS A 246 -13.20 7.58 -8.99
N SER A 247 -14.53 7.59 -9.15
CA SER A 247 -15.49 7.08 -8.16
C SER A 247 -15.84 5.62 -8.46
N THR A 248 -15.40 4.70 -7.61
CA THR A 248 -15.66 3.26 -7.83
C THR A 248 -17.15 2.92 -7.76
N ILE A 249 -17.95 3.74 -7.06
CA ILE A 249 -19.39 3.58 -6.93
C ILE A 249 -20.11 3.65 -8.28
N THR A 250 -19.61 4.42 -9.24
CA THR A 250 -20.21 4.55 -10.58
C THR A 250 -20.14 3.25 -11.38
N GLU A 251 -19.23 2.36 -11.00
CA GLU A 251 -18.99 1.08 -11.67
C GLU A 251 -19.49 -0.14 -10.87
N ALA A 252 -20.22 0.07 -9.78
CA ALA A 252 -20.70 -1.00 -8.88
C ALA A 252 -21.39 -2.16 -9.64
N GLY A 253 -22.17 -1.85 -10.68
CA GLY A 253 -22.85 -2.84 -11.53
C GLY A 253 -21.92 -3.80 -12.27
N ARG A 254 -20.62 -3.49 -12.38
CA ARG A 254 -19.63 -4.34 -13.08
C ARG A 254 -19.04 -5.44 -12.20
N LEU A 255 -19.34 -5.46 -10.90
CA LEU A 255 -18.78 -6.45 -9.98
C LEU A 255 -19.19 -7.87 -10.37
N THR A 256 -18.20 -8.73 -10.61
CA THR A 256 -18.36 -10.17 -10.88
C THR A 256 -17.45 -11.05 -10.03
N ARG A 257 -16.61 -10.45 -9.21
CA ARG A 257 -15.62 -11.13 -8.37
C ARG A 257 -15.91 -10.89 -6.88
N PRO A 258 -15.50 -11.79 -5.97
CA PRO A 258 -15.61 -11.56 -4.54
C PRO A 258 -15.03 -10.23 -4.11
N LEU A 259 -15.78 -9.46 -3.33
CA LEU A 259 -15.38 -8.18 -2.77
C LEU A 259 -15.72 -8.13 -1.29
N LEU A 260 -14.72 -7.87 -0.45
CA LEU A 260 -14.87 -7.55 0.97
C LEU A 260 -14.64 -6.06 1.18
N LEU A 261 -15.65 -5.38 1.71
CA LEU A 261 -15.58 -3.99 2.15
C LEU A 261 -15.30 -3.94 3.65
N LEU A 262 -14.38 -3.11 4.08
CA LEU A 262 -14.01 -2.90 5.49
C LEU A 262 -14.06 -1.41 5.81
N HIS A 263 -14.65 -1.00 6.95
CA HIS A 263 -14.66 0.42 7.30
C HIS A 263 -14.78 0.64 8.80
N GLY A 264 -13.98 1.58 9.33
CA GLY A 264 -14.12 2.10 10.68
C GLY A 264 -15.39 2.94 10.81
N MET A 265 -16.26 2.59 11.76
CA MET A 265 -17.55 3.30 11.91
C MET A 265 -17.38 4.71 12.49
N ALA A 266 -16.23 5.01 13.09
CA ALA A 266 -15.84 6.32 13.58
C ALA A 266 -14.72 6.96 12.73
N ASP A 267 -14.63 6.58 11.45
CA ASP A 267 -13.64 7.13 10.51
C ASP A 267 -13.93 8.62 10.26
N ASP A 268 -12.98 9.45 10.64
CA ASP A 268 -13.02 10.90 10.59
C ASP A 268 -12.26 11.50 9.39
N ASN A 269 -11.57 10.66 8.62
CA ASN A 269 -10.86 11.03 7.40
C ASN A 269 -11.65 10.64 6.14
N VAL A 270 -11.88 9.35 5.95
CA VAL A 270 -12.76 8.82 4.90
C VAL A 270 -14.04 8.36 5.57
N VAL A 271 -15.04 9.22 5.62
CA VAL A 271 -16.27 8.93 6.36
C VAL A 271 -16.94 7.65 5.88
N VAL A 272 -17.51 6.86 6.80
CA VAL A 272 -18.11 5.55 6.50
C VAL A 272 -19.20 5.61 5.43
N ALA A 273 -19.76 6.78 5.18
CA ALA A 273 -20.73 7.03 4.10
C ALA A 273 -20.22 6.59 2.72
N HIS A 274 -18.91 6.63 2.47
CA HIS A 274 -18.32 6.09 1.23
C HIS A 274 -18.66 4.61 1.03
N THR A 275 -18.38 3.79 2.04
CA THR A 275 -18.63 2.34 1.97
C THR A 275 -20.13 2.01 2.02
N LEU A 276 -20.90 2.73 2.83
CA LEU A 276 -22.36 2.52 2.87
C LEU A 276 -23.01 2.82 1.52
N ARG A 277 -22.63 3.89 0.84
CA ARG A 277 -23.11 4.20 -0.52
C ARG A 277 -22.64 3.16 -1.54
N MET A 278 -21.39 2.71 -1.47
CA MET A 278 -20.88 1.65 -2.35
C MET A 278 -21.68 0.35 -2.17
N SER A 279 -21.91 -0.05 -0.92
CA SER A 279 -22.73 -1.22 -0.60
C SER A 279 -24.17 -1.08 -1.13
N ALA A 280 -24.80 0.08 -0.95
CA ALA A 280 -26.11 0.35 -1.48
C ALA A 280 -26.16 0.26 -3.03
N ALA A 281 -25.14 0.79 -3.71
CA ALA A 281 -25.05 0.70 -5.18
C ALA A 281 -24.86 -0.74 -5.67
N LEU A 282 -24.05 -1.53 -4.97
CA LEU A 282 -23.85 -2.96 -5.25
C LEU A 282 -25.15 -3.75 -5.04
N LEU A 283 -25.88 -3.50 -3.94
CA LEU A 283 -27.19 -4.13 -3.68
C LEU A 283 -28.20 -3.76 -4.76
N ALA A 284 -28.29 -2.49 -5.12
CA ALA A 284 -29.18 -2.03 -6.19
C ALA A 284 -28.88 -2.66 -7.54
N ALA A 285 -27.60 -2.96 -7.80
CA ALA A 285 -27.15 -3.64 -9.01
C ALA A 285 -27.22 -5.18 -8.93
N GLY A 286 -27.70 -5.75 -7.81
CA GLY A 286 -27.77 -7.19 -7.58
C GLY A 286 -26.39 -7.86 -7.50
N ARG A 287 -25.38 -7.15 -6.96
CA ARG A 287 -24.00 -7.64 -6.87
C ARG A 287 -23.68 -8.10 -5.44
N PRO A 288 -23.52 -9.41 -5.20
CA PRO A 288 -23.13 -9.93 -3.89
C PRO A 288 -21.77 -9.40 -3.46
N HIS A 289 -21.67 -9.01 -2.19
CA HIS A 289 -20.42 -8.55 -1.56
C HIS A 289 -20.50 -8.78 -0.05
N GLN A 290 -19.37 -8.68 0.61
CA GLN A 290 -19.27 -8.71 2.08
C GLN A 290 -18.95 -7.32 2.60
N PHE A 291 -19.50 -6.95 3.76
CA PHE A 291 -19.15 -5.73 4.47
C PHE A 291 -18.90 -6.05 5.95
N LEU A 292 -17.71 -5.72 6.45
CA LEU A 292 -17.36 -5.80 7.86
C LEU A 292 -17.23 -4.38 8.44
N PRO A 293 -18.23 -3.90 9.20
CA PRO A 293 -18.12 -2.66 9.95
C PRO A 293 -17.20 -2.85 11.17
N LEU A 294 -16.23 -1.95 11.34
CA LEU A 294 -15.30 -1.95 12.47
C LEU A 294 -15.81 -0.98 13.53
N SER A 295 -16.59 -1.47 14.49
CA SER A 295 -17.19 -0.65 15.54
C SER A 295 -16.11 0.03 16.38
N GLY A 296 -16.24 1.38 16.55
CA GLY A 296 -15.30 2.19 17.34
C GLY A 296 -13.94 2.43 16.69
N ALA A 297 -13.65 1.87 15.51
CA ALA A 297 -12.42 2.15 14.80
C ALA A 297 -12.51 3.46 13.99
N THR A 298 -11.43 4.22 14.00
CA THR A 298 -11.21 5.39 13.14
C THR A 298 -10.57 4.97 11.82
N HIS A 299 -10.03 5.95 11.04
CA HIS A 299 -9.37 5.67 9.76
C HIS A 299 -8.19 4.70 9.90
N MET A 300 -7.46 4.76 11.01
CA MET A 300 -6.35 3.84 11.30
C MET A 300 -6.79 2.83 12.39
N PRO A 301 -7.22 1.60 12.01
CA PRO A 301 -7.82 0.63 12.94
C PRO A 301 -6.77 -0.11 13.77
N ILE A 302 -5.83 0.61 14.39
CA ILE A 302 -4.65 0.06 15.07
C ILE A 302 -5.07 -0.93 16.16
N ASN A 303 -6.11 -0.60 16.92
CA ASN A 303 -6.56 -1.42 18.05
C ASN A 303 -7.17 -2.78 17.65
N VAL A 304 -7.54 -2.95 16.39
CA VAL A 304 -8.18 -4.17 15.87
C VAL A 304 -7.45 -4.77 14.69
N ILE A 305 -6.22 -4.31 14.40
CA ILE A 305 -5.49 -4.70 13.19
C ILE A 305 -5.27 -6.21 13.10
N GLY A 306 -5.00 -6.90 14.20
CA GLY A 306 -4.80 -8.35 14.21
C GLY A 306 -6.06 -9.13 13.85
N GLN A 307 -7.23 -8.69 14.35
CA GLN A 307 -8.53 -9.27 14.03
C GLN A 307 -8.90 -8.97 12.58
N LEU A 308 -8.67 -7.74 12.13
CA LEU A 308 -8.89 -7.31 10.76
C LEU A 308 -8.11 -8.20 9.77
N LEU A 309 -6.83 -8.39 9.98
CA LEU A 309 -5.98 -9.24 9.14
C LEU A 309 -6.46 -10.70 9.08
N ARG A 310 -6.99 -11.25 10.18
CA ARG A 310 -7.57 -12.60 10.19
C ARG A 310 -8.84 -12.69 9.33
N HIS A 311 -9.71 -11.67 9.35
CA HIS A 311 -10.89 -11.61 8.48
C HIS A 311 -10.50 -11.47 7.02
N GLU A 312 -9.54 -10.60 6.70
CA GLU A 312 -9.00 -10.48 5.34
C GLU A 312 -8.41 -11.82 4.86
N LEU A 313 -7.62 -12.48 5.70
CA LEU A 313 -7.01 -13.77 5.39
C LEU A 313 -8.07 -14.84 5.11
N ALA A 314 -9.07 -14.97 5.96
CA ALA A 314 -10.14 -15.94 5.78
C ALA A 314 -10.88 -15.73 4.46
N PHE A 315 -11.27 -14.49 4.16
CA PHE A 315 -11.93 -14.12 2.92
C PHE A 315 -11.05 -14.42 1.68
N LEU A 316 -9.77 -14.02 1.71
CA LEU A 316 -8.84 -14.23 0.60
C LEU A 316 -8.53 -15.72 0.39
N THR A 317 -8.37 -16.47 1.48
CA THR A 317 -8.12 -17.92 1.43
C THR A 317 -9.28 -18.67 0.78
N GLU A 318 -10.52 -18.36 1.19
CA GLU A 318 -11.73 -18.92 0.59
C GLU A 318 -11.87 -18.53 -0.88
N SER A 319 -11.76 -17.23 -1.17
CA SER A 319 -11.99 -16.68 -2.51
C SER A 319 -10.97 -17.16 -3.56
N LEU A 320 -9.72 -17.44 -3.14
CA LEU A 320 -8.63 -17.83 -4.02
C LEU A 320 -8.25 -19.32 -3.91
N GLY A 321 -8.97 -20.08 -3.10
CA GLY A 321 -8.71 -21.51 -2.90
C GLY A 321 -7.30 -21.77 -2.38
N VAL A 322 -6.86 -21.01 -1.38
CA VAL A 322 -5.53 -21.19 -0.78
C VAL A 322 -5.56 -22.34 0.20
N THR A 323 -4.75 -23.35 -0.03
CA THR A 323 -4.51 -24.43 0.93
C THR A 323 -3.13 -24.25 1.55
N ARG A 324 -3.08 -24.14 2.87
CA ARG A 324 -1.80 -24.14 3.58
C ARG A 324 -1.22 -25.56 3.54
N PRO A 325 0.07 -25.75 3.19
CA PRO A 325 0.71 -27.03 3.45
C PRO A 325 0.59 -27.36 4.94
N GLU A 326 0.20 -28.58 5.27
CA GLU A 326 0.26 -29.05 6.64
C GLU A 326 1.69 -28.87 7.16
N ALA A 327 1.81 -28.30 8.35
CA ALA A 327 3.10 -28.19 9.01
C ALA A 327 3.57 -29.62 9.31
N GLY A 328 4.54 -30.10 8.52
CA GLY A 328 5.21 -31.35 8.74
C GLY A 328 6.12 -31.28 9.97
#